data_ba3ad976111cbc54255134f87fa75845
#
_entry.id   ba3ad976111cbc54255134f87fa75845
#
_cell.length_a   1.000
_cell.length_b   1.000
_cell.length_c   1.000
_cell.angle_alpha   90.00
_cell.angle_beta   90.00
_cell.angle_gamma   90.00
#
_symmetry.space_group_name_H-M   'P 1'
#
loop_
_entity.id
_entity.type
_entity.pdbx_description
1 polymer ?
#
loop_
_entity_poly.entity_id
_entity_poly.type
_entity_poly.pdbx_seq_one_letter_code
_entity_poly.pdbx_strand_id
1 'polypeptide(L)'
;MPAARRLPAFVHAYLAAGTGQGQAMARNEAAYADIHLMPRFLRGRVTPDTHCSVFGKTYSAPFGVSPIGLQSLIWPGAEKILCRAAAEAGIPYTLSTVAGEDVETIGPISDGHGWFQLYAPNDHGVMRDLLARAKKAGFTTLVLTADVPGPSRREDMRLAGAPIGSRNPMSITPRVFWQCITHPAWSFACLLYTSDAADERLG
;
A
#
# COMPACT_ATOMS: atom_id res chain seq x y z
N MET A 1 -9.98 17.33 2.46
CA MET A 1 -10.21 15.93 2.87
C MET A 1 -9.77 15.73 4.33
N PRO A 2 -10.49 14.98 5.16
CA PRO A 2 -10.13 14.80 6.58
C PRO A 2 -8.74 14.18 6.80
N ALA A 3 -8.30 13.26 5.92
CA ALA A 3 -7.00 12.60 6.01
C ALA A 3 -5.82 13.58 5.88
N ALA A 4 -5.89 14.57 4.98
CA ALA A 4 -4.85 15.57 4.79
C ALA A 4 -4.55 16.41 6.05
N ARG A 5 -5.51 16.51 6.99
CA ARG A 5 -5.35 17.24 8.25
C ARG A 5 -4.72 16.38 9.36
N ARG A 6 -4.68 15.06 9.18
CA ARG A 6 -4.15 14.12 10.18
C ARG A 6 -2.73 13.69 9.89
N LEU A 7 -2.27 13.85 8.65
CA LEU A 7 -0.96 13.42 8.19
C LEU A 7 -0.01 14.61 8.03
N PRO A 8 1.25 14.48 8.43
CA PRO A 8 2.29 15.45 8.06
C PRO A 8 2.33 15.67 6.54
N ALA A 9 2.65 16.87 6.10
CA ALA A 9 2.61 17.20 4.66
C ALA A 9 3.51 16.31 3.81
N PHE A 10 4.66 15.86 4.33
CA PHE A 10 5.55 14.95 3.62
C PHE A 10 4.94 13.54 3.45
N VAL A 11 4.18 13.06 4.44
CA VAL A 11 3.46 11.78 4.37
C VAL A 11 2.29 11.87 3.39
N HIS A 12 1.52 12.96 3.49
CA HIS A 12 0.42 13.21 2.56
C HIS A 12 0.92 13.33 1.11
N ALA A 13 2.04 14.02 0.89
CA ALA A 13 2.64 14.13 -0.44
C ALA A 13 3.12 12.78 -0.98
N TYR A 14 3.63 11.88 -0.12
CA TYR A 14 3.98 10.52 -0.54
C TYR A 14 2.75 9.77 -1.08
N LEU A 15 1.62 9.87 -0.40
CA LEU A 15 0.38 9.20 -0.79
C LEU A 15 -0.26 9.81 -2.05
N ALA A 16 -0.23 11.15 -2.18
CA ALA A 16 -1.02 11.88 -3.17
C ALA A 16 -0.23 12.28 -4.43
N ALA A 17 1.12 12.29 -4.38
CA ALA A 17 1.93 12.80 -5.48
C ALA A 17 2.11 11.78 -6.61
N GLY A 18 1.93 12.25 -7.84
CA GLY A 18 2.35 11.55 -9.06
C GLY A 18 3.80 11.86 -9.45
N THR A 19 4.29 11.20 -10.49
CA THR A 19 5.61 11.46 -11.08
C THR A 19 5.64 12.82 -11.76
N GLY A 20 6.75 13.56 -11.63
CA GLY A 20 6.92 14.91 -12.17
C GLY A 20 5.92 15.87 -11.53
N GLN A 21 5.18 16.58 -12.35
CA GLN A 21 4.13 17.53 -11.94
C GLN A 21 2.72 16.91 -11.90
N GLY A 22 2.60 15.58 -11.90
CA GLY A 22 1.31 14.90 -11.79
C GLY A 22 0.47 14.90 -13.09
N GLN A 23 1.02 15.26 -14.23
CA GLN A 23 0.25 15.32 -15.51
C GLN A 23 -0.35 13.98 -15.92
N ALA A 24 0.40 12.87 -15.73
CA ALA A 24 -0.11 11.53 -16.03
C ALA A 24 -1.24 11.14 -15.08
N MET A 25 -1.14 11.51 -13.80
CA MET A 25 -2.19 11.30 -12.82
C MET A 25 -3.48 12.01 -13.21
N ALA A 26 -3.39 13.30 -13.57
CA ALA A 26 -4.55 14.08 -14.02
C ALA A 26 -5.20 13.49 -15.29
N ARG A 27 -4.39 12.99 -16.24
CA ARG A 27 -4.91 12.29 -17.43
C ARG A 27 -5.61 10.98 -17.08
N ASN A 28 -5.07 10.22 -16.15
CA ASN A 28 -5.69 8.96 -15.68
C ASN A 28 -7.05 9.23 -15.04
N GLU A 29 -7.16 10.27 -14.21
CA GLU A 29 -8.44 10.68 -13.62
C GLU A 29 -9.44 11.15 -14.70
N ALA A 30 -8.99 11.99 -15.63
CA ALA A 30 -9.83 12.50 -16.71
C ALA A 30 -10.35 11.40 -17.65
N ALA A 31 -9.57 10.33 -17.88
CA ALA A 31 -9.96 9.22 -18.75
C ALA A 31 -11.23 8.48 -18.28
N TYR A 32 -11.55 8.52 -16.98
CA TYR A 32 -12.80 7.94 -16.49
C TYR A 32 -14.06 8.72 -16.96
N ALA A 33 -13.93 9.99 -17.29
CA ALA A 33 -15.04 10.79 -17.80
C ALA A 33 -15.52 10.33 -19.19
N ASP A 34 -14.67 9.63 -19.94
CA ASP A 34 -15.00 9.09 -21.26
C ASP A 34 -15.67 7.70 -21.20
N ILE A 35 -15.77 7.11 -20.00
CA ILE A 35 -16.38 5.80 -19.79
C ILE A 35 -17.83 5.98 -19.34
N HIS A 36 -18.76 5.58 -20.20
CA HIS A 36 -20.19 5.70 -19.94
C HIS A 36 -20.83 4.34 -19.70
N LEU A 37 -21.71 4.26 -18.68
CA LEU A 37 -22.53 3.09 -18.45
C LEU A 37 -23.82 3.19 -19.24
N MET A 38 -24.10 2.19 -20.09
CA MET A 38 -25.35 2.11 -20.85
C MET A 38 -26.42 1.41 -19.99
N PRO A 39 -27.43 2.14 -19.46
CA PRO A 39 -28.48 1.52 -18.68
C PRO A 39 -29.39 0.66 -19.58
N ARG A 40 -29.82 -0.49 -19.06
CA ARG A 40 -30.76 -1.39 -19.71
C ARG A 40 -32.03 -1.49 -18.87
N PHE A 41 -33.08 -0.85 -19.34
CA PHE A 41 -34.37 -0.84 -18.65
C PHE A 41 -35.22 -2.06 -19.01
N LEU A 42 -36.29 -2.31 -18.24
CA LEU A 42 -37.31 -3.33 -18.48
C LEU A 42 -36.74 -4.78 -18.52
N ARG A 43 -35.69 -5.05 -17.78
CA ARG A 43 -35.06 -6.38 -17.69
C ARG A 43 -35.57 -7.23 -16.51
N GLY A 44 -36.62 -6.80 -15.84
CA GLY A 44 -37.12 -7.44 -14.63
C GLY A 44 -36.24 -7.15 -13.39
N ARG A 45 -36.50 -7.92 -12.32
CA ARG A 45 -35.70 -7.81 -11.10
C ARG A 45 -34.38 -8.55 -11.28
N VAL A 46 -33.28 -7.85 -11.10
CA VAL A 46 -31.92 -8.41 -11.14
C VAL A 46 -31.42 -8.56 -9.71
N THR A 47 -30.93 -9.73 -9.35
CA THR A 47 -30.14 -9.93 -8.13
C THR A 47 -28.67 -9.80 -8.55
N PRO A 48 -27.96 -8.75 -8.14
CA PRO A 48 -26.58 -8.56 -8.53
C PRO A 48 -25.70 -9.62 -7.85
N ASP A 49 -24.78 -10.22 -8.61
CA ASP A 49 -23.71 -11.05 -8.11
C ASP A 49 -22.39 -10.40 -8.44
N THR A 50 -21.60 -10.08 -7.41
CA THR A 50 -20.31 -9.41 -7.52
C THR A 50 -19.12 -10.36 -7.43
N HIS A 51 -19.38 -11.66 -7.21
CA HIS A 51 -18.31 -12.64 -7.12
C HIS A 51 -17.53 -12.76 -8.42
N CYS A 52 -16.24 -12.92 -8.30
CA CYS A 52 -15.35 -13.19 -9.44
C CYS A 52 -14.31 -14.25 -9.09
N SER A 53 -13.94 -15.06 -10.07
CA SER A 53 -12.88 -16.05 -9.93
C SER A 53 -11.62 -15.57 -10.61
N VAL A 54 -10.53 -15.45 -9.83
CA VAL A 54 -9.22 -15.02 -10.31
C VAL A 54 -8.16 -16.01 -9.81
N PHE A 55 -7.36 -16.55 -10.71
CA PHE A 55 -6.30 -17.52 -10.42
C PHE A 55 -6.78 -18.74 -9.61
N GLY A 56 -7.99 -19.24 -9.93
CA GLY A 56 -8.55 -20.42 -9.28
C GLY A 56 -9.18 -20.19 -7.91
N LYS A 57 -9.24 -18.95 -7.45
CA LYS A 57 -9.92 -18.56 -6.20
C LYS A 57 -11.08 -17.63 -6.48
N THR A 58 -12.20 -17.82 -5.78
CA THR A 58 -13.37 -16.94 -5.86
C THR A 58 -13.29 -15.86 -4.78
N TYR A 59 -13.52 -14.61 -5.18
CA TYR A 59 -13.57 -13.42 -4.34
C TYR A 59 -14.97 -12.81 -4.37
N SER A 60 -15.33 -12.09 -3.32
CA SER A 60 -16.65 -11.45 -3.20
C SER A 60 -16.87 -10.28 -4.16
N ALA A 61 -15.79 -9.72 -4.71
CA ALA A 61 -15.85 -8.58 -5.63
C ALA A 61 -14.65 -8.58 -6.59
N PRO A 62 -14.79 -7.97 -7.79
CA PRO A 62 -13.73 -7.94 -8.81
C PRO A 62 -12.69 -6.83 -8.58
N PHE A 63 -12.34 -6.58 -7.32
CA PHE A 63 -11.29 -5.64 -6.94
C PHE A 63 -10.60 -6.10 -5.66
N GLY A 64 -9.46 -5.50 -5.35
CA GLY A 64 -8.69 -5.79 -4.15
C GLY A 64 -7.88 -4.58 -3.69
N VAL A 65 -7.16 -4.75 -2.59
CA VAL A 65 -6.24 -3.74 -2.07
C VAL A 65 -4.90 -3.90 -2.81
N SER A 66 -4.52 -2.85 -3.54
CA SER A 66 -3.27 -2.81 -4.30
C SER A 66 -2.04 -2.73 -3.39
N PRO A 67 -0.86 -3.17 -3.88
CA PRO A 67 0.38 -3.07 -3.11
C PRO A 67 0.81 -1.60 -2.98
N ILE A 68 1.00 -1.16 -1.75
CA ILE A 68 1.52 0.18 -1.43
C ILE A 68 2.73 0.00 -0.53
N GLY A 69 3.87 0.52 -0.96
CA GLY A 69 5.08 0.55 -0.14
C GLY A 69 4.92 1.49 1.05
N LEU A 70 5.59 1.17 2.15
CA LEU A 70 5.65 2.03 3.34
C LEU A 70 4.27 2.44 3.89
N GLN A 71 3.29 1.55 3.87
CA GLN A 71 1.94 1.85 4.40
C GLN A 71 1.99 2.26 5.87
N SER A 72 2.85 1.61 6.67
CA SER A 72 3.05 1.97 8.08
C SER A 72 3.63 3.37 8.29
N LEU A 73 4.29 3.98 7.28
CA LEU A 73 4.67 5.38 7.30
C LEU A 73 3.45 6.29 7.14
N ILE A 74 2.46 5.88 6.34
CA ILE A 74 1.22 6.64 6.16
C ILE A 74 0.42 6.61 7.45
N TRP A 75 0.20 5.40 7.97
CA TRP A 75 -0.42 5.20 9.27
C TRP A 75 0.12 3.91 9.90
N PRO A 76 0.64 3.97 11.14
CA PRO A 76 1.18 2.80 11.82
C PRO A 76 0.21 1.62 11.87
N GLY A 77 0.68 0.44 11.48
CA GLY A 77 -0.13 -0.76 11.41
C GLY A 77 -1.15 -0.80 10.27
N ALA A 78 -1.05 0.10 9.28
CA ALA A 78 -1.98 0.17 8.16
C ALA A 78 -2.06 -1.14 7.38
N GLU A 79 -0.96 -1.87 7.22
CA GLU A 79 -0.93 -3.19 6.58
C GLU A 79 -1.85 -4.19 7.29
N LYS A 80 -1.75 -4.28 8.62
CA LYS A 80 -2.59 -5.18 9.43
C LYS A 80 -4.07 -4.81 9.34
N ILE A 81 -4.37 -3.50 9.40
CA ILE A 81 -5.75 -2.97 9.33
C ILE A 81 -6.37 -3.26 7.98
N LEU A 82 -5.67 -2.93 6.89
CA LEU A 82 -6.17 -3.12 5.52
C LEU A 82 -6.27 -4.60 5.15
N CYS A 83 -5.30 -5.42 5.56
CA CYS A 83 -5.31 -6.85 5.33
C CYS A 83 -6.52 -7.51 6.01
N ARG A 84 -6.79 -7.18 7.28
CA ARG A 84 -7.95 -7.70 8.01
C ARG A 84 -9.26 -7.29 7.35
N ALA A 85 -9.41 -6.01 7.01
CA ALA A 85 -10.61 -5.51 6.35
C ALA A 85 -10.82 -6.17 4.98
N ALA A 86 -9.76 -6.43 4.22
CA ALA A 86 -9.84 -7.14 2.95
C ALA A 86 -10.24 -8.61 3.12
N ALA A 87 -9.69 -9.30 4.11
CA ALA A 87 -10.06 -10.68 4.44
C ALA A 87 -11.53 -10.78 4.85
N GLU A 88 -11.99 -9.91 5.75
CA GLU A 88 -13.40 -9.82 6.18
C GLU A 88 -14.35 -9.52 5.00
N ALA A 89 -13.91 -8.72 4.05
CA ALA A 89 -14.68 -8.42 2.83
C ALA A 89 -14.57 -9.52 1.76
N GLY A 90 -13.75 -10.55 1.94
CA GLY A 90 -13.53 -11.62 0.96
C GLY A 90 -12.87 -11.14 -0.34
N ILE A 91 -12.01 -10.11 -0.28
CA ILE A 91 -11.27 -9.55 -1.42
C ILE A 91 -9.77 -9.71 -1.21
N PRO A 92 -8.95 -9.72 -2.28
CA PRO A 92 -7.51 -9.87 -2.15
C PRO A 92 -6.86 -8.63 -1.50
N TYR A 93 -5.88 -8.88 -0.62
CA TYR A 93 -4.93 -7.89 -0.13
C TYR A 93 -3.55 -8.18 -0.69
N THR A 94 -2.90 -7.20 -1.30
CA THR A 94 -1.55 -7.36 -1.84
C THR A 94 -0.52 -6.69 -0.95
N LEU A 95 0.34 -7.49 -0.33
CA LEU A 95 1.47 -7.00 0.46
C LEU A 95 2.62 -6.59 -0.46
N SER A 96 3.17 -5.40 -0.27
CA SER A 96 4.34 -4.92 -1.03
C SER A 96 5.64 -5.50 -0.48
N THR A 97 6.64 -5.76 -1.35
CA THR A 97 8.02 -6.08 -0.95
C THR A 97 8.63 -5.02 -0.01
N VAL A 98 8.23 -3.77 -0.15
CA VAL A 98 8.69 -2.63 0.66
C VAL A 98 7.65 -2.17 1.67
N ALA A 99 6.83 -3.09 2.15
CA ALA A 99 5.90 -2.85 3.26
C ALA A 99 6.66 -2.65 4.59
N GLY A 100 6.01 -2.06 5.57
CA GLY A 100 6.53 -1.93 6.94
C GLY A 100 6.40 -3.20 7.78
N GLU A 101 5.55 -4.14 7.35
CA GLU A 101 5.31 -5.43 8.00
C GLU A 101 5.90 -6.56 7.17
N ASP A 102 6.27 -7.66 7.81
CA ASP A 102 6.77 -8.86 7.15
C ASP A 102 5.66 -9.80 6.66
N VAL A 103 6.04 -10.76 5.84
CA VAL A 103 5.12 -11.75 5.26
C VAL A 103 4.56 -12.69 6.33
N GLU A 104 5.32 -12.99 7.36
CA GLU A 104 4.95 -13.89 8.45
C GLU A 104 3.83 -13.29 9.32
N THR A 105 3.87 -11.97 9.49
CA THR A 105 2.84 -11.22 10.24
C THR A 105 1.55 -11.08 9.43
N ILE A 106 1.65 -10.74 8.14
CA ILE A 106 0.48 -10.44 7.31
C ILE A 106 -0.18 -11.69 6.74
N GLY A 107 0.60 -12.73 6.45
CA GLY A 107 0.07 -13.97 5.87
C GLY A 107 -1.11 -14.56 6.65
N PRO A 108 -0.98 -14.84 7.96
CA PRO A 108 -2.07 -15.36 8.78
C PRO A 108 -3.32 -14.44 8.81
N ILE A 109 -3.12 -13.11 8.84
CA ILE A 109 -4.21 -12.12 8.86
C ILE A 109 -5.00 -12.14 7.54
N SER A 110 -4.33 -12.45 6.43
CA SER A 110 -4.94 -12.45 5.09
C SER A 110 -5.98 -13.55 4.90
N ASP A 111 -6.03 -14.57 5.76
CA ASP A 111 -6.95 -15.70 5.70
C ASP A 111 -7.03 -16.32 4.30
N GLY A 112 -5.86 -16.54 3.70
CA GLY A 112 -5.74 -17.07 2.33
C GLY A 112 -6.12 -16.09 1.22
N HIS A 113 -6.45 -14.81 1.49
CA HIS A 113 -6.72 -13.76 0.50
C HIS A 113 -5.45 -12.94 0.18
N GLY A 114 -4.30 -13.34 0.70
CA GLY A 114 -3.03 -12.64 0.54
C GLY A 114 -2.40 -12.86 -0.84
N TRP A 115 -2.03 -11.76 -1.49
CA TRP A 115 -1.17 -11.70 -2.66
C TRP A 115 0.14 -11.01 -2.27
N PHE A 116 1.26 -11.42 -2.83
CA PHE A 116 2.57 -10.84 -2.56
C PHE A 116 3.11 -10.13 -3.80
N GLN A 117 3.41 -8.84 -3.68
CA GLN A 117 4.03 -8.07 -4.75
C GLN A 117 5.56 -8.10 -4.59
N LEU A 118 6.26 -8.46 -5.67
CA LEU A 118 7.70 -8.60 -5.74
C LEU A 118 8.32 -7.52 -6.64
N TYR A 119 9.22 -6.74 -6.07
CA TYR A 119 10.32 -6.13 -6.80
C TYR A 119 11.45 -7.15 -6.85
N ALA A 120 11.76 -7.69 -8.04
CA ALA A 120 12.78 -8.72 -8.16
C ALA A 120 14.16 -8.17 -7.76
N PRO A 121 14.78 -8.64 -6.66
CA PRO A 121 16.12 -8.23 -6.30
C PRO A 121 17.15 -8.86 -7.25
N ASN A 122 18.31 -8.22 -7.42
CA ASN A 122 19.38 -8.74 -8.23
C ASN A 122 20.00 -10.03 -7.64
N ASP A 123 19.91 -10.20 -6.32
CA ASP A 123 20.37 -11.41 -5.66
C ASP A 123 19.29 -12.51 -5.74
N HIS A 124 19.60 -13.56 -6.50
CA HIS A 124 18.70 -14.70 -6.65
C HIS A 124 18.49 -15.52 -5.35
N GLY A 125 19.44 -15.45 -4.39
CA GLY A 125 19.31 -16.07 -3.07
C GLY A 125 18.22 -15.38 -2.27
N VAL A 126 18.30 -14.06 -2.18
CA VAL A 126 17.29 -13.20 -1.51
C VAL A 126 15.92 -13.38 -2.16
N MET A 127 15.87 -13.41 -3.51
CA MET A 127 14.61 -13.60 -4.22
C MET A 127 13.95 -14.95 -3.84
N ARG A 128 14.72 -16.04 -3.84
CA ARG A 128 14.20 -17.38 -3.48
C ARG A 128 13.73 -17.44 -2.04
N ASP A 129 14.47 -16.81 -1.11
CA ASP A 129 14.08 -16.74 0.29
C ASP A 129 12.75 -16.01 0.46
N LEU A 130 12.60 -14.81 -0.12
CA LEU A 130 11.35 -14.04 -0.06
C LEU A 130 10.16 -14.83 -0.60
N LEU A 131 10.32 -15.50 -1.75
CA LEU A 131 9.27 -16.32 -2.34
C LEU A 131 8.90 -17.53 -1.47
N ALA A 132 9.90 -18.19 -0.89
CA ALA A 132 9.68 -19.34 0.01
C ALA A 132 8.94 -18.91 1.28
N ARG A 133 9.33 -17.79 1.89
CA ARG A 133 8.69 -17.22 3.08
C ARG A 133 7.25 -16.79 2.78
N ALA A 134 7.02 -16.04 1.69
CA ALA A 134 5.69 -15.64 1.29
C ALA A 134 4.77 -16.85 1.07
N LYS A 135 5.26 -17.90 0.37
CA LYS A 135 4.51 -19.14 0.18
C LYS A 135 4.20 -19.83 1.51
N LYS A 136 5.19 -19.94 2.41
CA LYS A 136 5.02 -20.55 3.75
C LYS A 136 4.02 -19.78 4.60
N ALA A 137 3.99 -18.45 4.47
CA ALA A 137 3.06 -17.57 5.17
C ALA A 137 1.62 -17.63 4.61
N GLY A 138 1.37 -18.35 3.51
CA GLY A 138 0.03 -18.55 2.95
C GLY A 138 -0.36 -17.59 1.83
N PHE A 139 0.58 -16.83 1.28
CA PHE A 139 0.31 -16.02 0.08
C PHE A 139 0.10 -16.93 -1.14
N THR A 140 -1.00 -16.69 -1.87
CA THR A 140 -1.44 -17.58 -2.96
C THR A 140 -1.05 -17.09 -4.35
N THR A 141 -0.77 -15.81 -4.50
CA THR A 141 -0.53 -15.17 -5.79
C THR A 141 0.69 -14.26 -5.71
N LEU A 142 1.53 -14.32 -6.73
CA LEU A 142 2.67 -13.43 -6.91
C LEU A 142 2.31 -12.34 -7.92
N VAL A 143 2.54 -11.08 -7.55
CA VAL A 143 2.40 -9.90 -8.40
C VAL A 143 3.79 -9.36 -8.71
N LEU A 144 4.32 -9.63 -9.89
CA LEU A 144 5.64 -9.15 -10.30
C LEU A 144 5.54 -7.72 -10.85
N THR A 145 6.27 -6.79 -10.25
CA THR A 145 6.40 -5.43 -10.79
C THR A 145 7.53 -5.36 -11.80
N ALA A 146 7.20 -4.96 -13.02
CA ALA A 146 8.13 -4.92 -14.16
C ALA A 146 8.28 -3.52 -14.77
N ASP A 147 7.75 -2.48 -14.14
CA ASP A 147 7.57 -1.15 -14.71
C ASP A 147 8.43 -0.05 -14.06
N VAL A 148 9.37 -0.40 -13.18
CA VAL A 148 10.24 0.57 -12.48
C VAL A 148 11.66 0.51 -13.03
N PRO A 149 11.93 1.16 -14.19
CA PRO A 149 13.28 1.13 -14.81
C PRO A 149 14.29 2.01 -14.07
N GLY A 150 13.83 2.85 -13.14
CA GLY A 150 14.69 3.75 -12.38
C GLY A 150 13.92 4.62 -11.38
N PRO A 151 14.62 5.41 -10.55
CA PRO A 151 13.99 6.23 -9.53
C PRO A 151 13.10 7.31 -10.17
N SER A 152 11.84 7.37 -9.73
CA SER A 152 10.92 8.42 -10.15
C SER A 152 11.12 9.71 -9.36
N ARG A 153 11.04 10.85 -10.04
CA ARG A 153 11.06 12.17 -9.39
C ARG A 153 9.64 12.65 -9.16
N ARG A 154 9.28 12.81 -7.88
CA ARG A 154 7.98 13.35 -7.44
C ARG A 154 8.20 14.72 -6.85
N GLU A 155 7.81 15.76 -7.58
CA GLU A 155 8.12 17.15 -7.21
C GLU A 155 7.41 17.58 -5.92
N ASP A 156 6.14 17.20 -5.76
CA ASP A 156 5.36 17.52 -4.55
C ASP A 156 5.97 16.91 -3.28
N MET A 157 6.52 15.69 -3.36
CA MET A 157 7.23 15.08 -2.25
C MET A 157 8.49 15.85 -1.89
N ARG A 158 9.25 16.29 -2.89
CA ARG A 158 10.46 17.10 -2.69
C ARG A 158 10.12 18.44 -2.03
N LEU A 159 9.08 19.12 -2.53
CA LEU A 159 8.60 20.39 -1.98
C LEU A 159 8.05 20.24 -0.56
N ALA A 160 7.44 19.11 -0.23
CA ALA A 160 6.97 18.81 1.13
C ALA A 160 8.12 18.48 2.11
N GLY A 161 9.34 18.29 1.61
CA GLY A 161 10.52 17.96 2.40
C GLY A 161 10.60 16.50 2.82
N ALA A 162 9.96 15.60 2.04
CA ALA A 162 9.98 14.17 2.33
C ALA A 162 11.42 13.63 2.36
N PRO A 163 11.85 12.93 3.42
CA PRO A 163 13.17 12.31 3.50
C PRO A 163 13.29 11.08 2.61
N ILE A 164 12.18 10.60 2.04
CA ILE A 164 12.08 9.38 1.23
C ILE A 164 12.79 9.61 -0.11
N GLY A 165 13.76 8.77 -0.42
CA GLY A 165 14.60 8.90 -1.63
C GLY A 165 15.81 9.81 -1.46
N SER A 166 16.05 10.36 -0.27
CA SER A 166 17.30 11.06 0.07
C SER A 166 18.42 10.05 0.32
N ARG A 167 19.67 10.44 0.01
CA ARG A 167 20.89 9.64 0.36
C ARG A 167 21.04 9.41 1.87
N ASN A 168 20.39 10.24 2.70
CA ASN A 168 20.32 10.11 4.16
C ASN A 168 18.85 10.07 4.61
N PRO A 169 18.21 8.89 4.67
CA PRO A 169 16.82 8.76 5.08
C PRO A 169 16.56 9.15 6.55
N MET A 170 17.62 9.29 7.36
CA MET A 170 17.55 9.68 8.77
C MET A 170 17.75 11.19 9.01
N SER A 171 17.91 12.02 7.98
CA SER A 171 18.05 13.47 8.18
C SER A 171 16.69 14.11 8.46
N ILE A 172 16.33 14.17 9.73
CA ILE A 172 15.17 14.94 10.18
C ILE A 172 15.52 16.43 10.01
N THR A 173 15.04 17.04 8.95
CA THR A 173 15.18 18.47 8.74
C THR A 173 14.32 19.24 9.75
N PRO A 174 14.65 20.49 10.12
CA PRO A 174 13.82 21.32 10.99
C PRO A 174 12.35 21.39 10.52
N ARG A 175 12.14 21.34 9.21
CA ARG A 175 10.82 21.34 8.59
C ARG A 175 10.05 20.04 8.87
N VAL A 176 10.69 18.88 8.74
CA VAL A 176 10.08 17.58 9.05
C VAL A 176 9.77 17.50 10.54
N PHE A 177 10.72 17.94 11.39
CA PHE A 177 10.52 17.99 12.83
C PHE A 177 9.30 18.84 13.22
N TRP A 178 9.15 20.03 12.63
CA TRP A 178 7.96 20.87 12.84
C TRP A 178 6.67 20.21 12.40
N GLN A 179 6.69 19.52 11.26
CA GLN A 179 5.53 18.76 10.78
C GLN A 179 5.14 17.63 11.75
N CYS A 180 6.11 16.95 12.35
CA CYS A 180 5.84 15.93 13.37
C CYS A 180 5.21 16.53 14.63
N ILE A 181 5.69 17.66 15.12
CA ILE A 181 5.12 18.35 16.29
C ILE A 181 3.68 18.80 16.03
N THR A 182 3.40 19.30 14.85
CA THR A 182 2.05 19.80 14.50
C THR A 182 1.05 18.69 14.21
N HIS A 183 1.52 17.43 14.13
CA HIS A 183 0.67 16.24 13.93
C HIS A 183 0.87 15.20 15.04
N PRO A 184 0.56 15.57 16.32
CA PRO A 184 0.89 14.73 17.48
C PRO A 184 0.25 13.35 17.45
N ALA A 185 -0.97 13.21 16.94
CA ALA A 185 -1.66 11.93 16.85
C ALA A 185 -0.91 10.93 15.93
N TRP A 186 -0.40 11.40 14.79
CA TRP A 186 0.40 10.58 13.87
C TRP A 186 1.77 10.25 14.49
N SER A 187 2.45 11.25 15.04
CA SER A 187 3.78 11.07 15.63
C SER A 187 3.76 10.13 16.83
N PHE A 188 2.74 10.24 17.69
CA PHE A 188 2.57 9.35 18.84
C PHE A 188 2.25 7.93 18.41
N ALA A 189 1.38 7.76 17.42
CA ALA A 189 1.09 6.44 16.84
C ALA A 189 2.35 5.79 16.24
N CYS A 190 3.22 6.55 15.56
CA CYS A 190 4.50 6.06 15.05
C CYS A 190 5.44 5.60 16.18
N LEU A 191 5.53 6.38 17.27
CA LEU A 191 6.37 6.03 18.42
C LEU A 191 5.92 4.74 19.10
N LEU A 192 4.62 4.58 19.35
CA LEU A 192 4.06 3.37 19.93
C LEU A 192 4.31 2.15 19.04
N TYR A 193 4.05 2.28 17.73
CA TYR A 193 4.26 1.19 16.78
C TYR A 193 5.71 0.73 16.71
N THR A 194 6.68 1.66 16.77
CA THR A 194 8.11 1.30 16.77
C THR A 194 8.56 0.66 18.08
N SER A 195 7.96 0.99 19.23
CA SER A 195 8.25 0.34 20.51
C SER A 195 7.73 -1.10 20.54
N ASP A 196 6.50 -1.33 20.10
CA ASP A 196 5.91 -2.68 20.03
C ASP A 196 6.71 -3.61 19.08
N ALA A 197 7.13 -3.10 17.92
CA ALA A 197 7.96 -3.85 16.98
C ALA A 197 9.38 -4.15 17.52
N ALA A 198 9.89 -3.36 18.45
CA ALA A 198 11.16 -3.62 19.11
C ALA A 198 11.04 -4.72 20.18
N ASP A 199 9.94 -4.74 20.93
CA ASP A 199 9.67 -5.73 21.96
C ASP A 199 9.41 -7.13 21.36
N GLU A 200 8.70 -7.23 20.25
CA GLU A 200 8.47 -8.50 19.52
C GLU A 200 9.76 -9.13 18.95
N ARG A 201 10.81 -8.33 18.73
CA ARG A 201 12.11 -8.83 18.23
C ARG A 201 13.08 -9.26 19.32
N LEU A 202 12.80 -8.93 20.58
CA LEU A 202 13.63 -9.25 21.74
C LEU A 202 13.11 -10.43 22.57
N GLY A 203 11.93 -10.95 22.26
CA GLY A 203 11.32 -12.15 22.86
C GLY A 203 11.47 -13.35 21.95
#